data_dfbbe4ac7359d80c578e10c213e6a6e3
#
_entry.id   dfbbe4ac7359d80c578e10c213e6a6e3
#
_cell.length_a   1.000
_cell.length_b   1.000
_cell.length_c   1.000
_cell.angle_alpha   90.00
_cell.angle_beta   90.00
_cell.angle_gamma   90.00
#
_symmetry.space_group_name_H-M   'P 1'
#
loop_
_entity.id
_entity.type
_entity.pdbx_description
1 polymer ?
#
loop_
_entity_poly.entity_id
_entity_poly.type
_entity_poly.pdbx_seq_one_letter_code
_entity_poly.pdbx_strand_id
1 'polypeptide(L)'
;VTATPEEALEQAALAGIHRFPIPTPFAVGRVNCYLIEDEPLTLVDTGPNSGKALDELTARLAERGHALADLELIVVTHQHIDHLGLVEILVEHSGAEVAALGAAANRLAAFDEDAEQEDEFAVEVMLRNGIPEDVTVALRSVSRSFRGWGSHVTVTRPLE
;
A
#
# COMPACT_ATOMS: atom_id res chain seq x y z
N VAL A 1 21.75 24.19 7.48
CA VAL A 1 20.58 24.01 8.37
C VAL A 1 19.66 23.03 7.65
N THR A 2 19.47 21.84 8.20
CA THR A 2 18.50 20.86 7.66
C THR A 2 17.10 21.32 8.06
N ALA A 3 16.17 21.40 7.10
CA ALA A 3 14.79 21.73 7.35
C ALA A 3 14.16 20.75 8.38
N THR A 4 13.27 21.26 9.20
CA THR A 4 12.48 20.41 10.10
C THR A 4 11.50 19.54 9.28
N PRO A 5 11.00 18.41 9.82
CA PRO A 5 10.00 17.61 9.11
C PRO A 5 8.73 18.39 8.71
N GLU A 6 8.31 19.36 9.50
CA GLU A 6 7.17 20.23 9.20
C GLU A 6 7.47 21.18 8.04
N GLU A 7 8.63 21.86 8.07
CA GLU A 7 9.08 22.71 6.95
C GLU A 7 9.23 21.91 5.64
N ALA A 8 9.71 20.66 5.73
CA ALA A 8 9.82 19.80 4.55
C ALA A 8 8.44 19.44 3.96
N LEU A 9 7.44 19.15 4.80
CA LEU A 9 6.08 18.88 4.36
C LEU A 9 5.39 20.12 3.77
N GLU A 10 5.61 21.30 4.34
CA GLU A 10 5.11 22.56 3.77
C GLU A 10 5.72 22.83 2.38
N GLN A 11 7.02 22.60 2.23
CA GLN A 11 7.71 22.73 0.94
C GLN A 11 7.18 21.74 -0.09
N ALA A 12 6.95 20.48 0.32
CA ALA A 12 6.35 19.47 -0.55
C ALA A 12 4.93 19.87 -0.99
N ALA A 13 4.12 20.38 -0.06
CA ALA A 13 2.77 20.84 -0.36
C ALA A 13 2.75 22.02 -1.35
N LEU A 14 3.71 22.93 -1.26
CA LEU A 14 3.89 24.02 -2.24
C LEU A 14 4.28 23.51 -3.64
N ALA A 15 4.88 22.33 -3.71
CA ALA A 15 5.20 21.63 -4.96
C ALA A 15 4.10 20.66 -5.42
N GLY A 16 2.90 20.72 -4.81
CA GLY A 16 1.78 19.84 -5.17
C GLY A 16 1.88 18.42 -4.60
N ILE A 17 2.75 18.16 -3.61
CA ILE A 17 2.90 16.83 -2.99
C ILE A 17 2.29 16.85 -1.60
N HIS A 18 1.18 16.13 -1.40
CA HIS A 18 0.39 16.13 -0.18
C HIS A 18 0.44 14.78 0.53
N ARG A 19 0.87 14.78 1.79
CA ARG A 19 0.87 13.58 2.63
C ARG A 19 -0.52 13.29 3.18
N PHE A 20 -1.01 12.08 2.94
CA PHE A 20 -2.26 11.53 3.48
C PHE A 20 -1.95 10.41 4.49
N PRO A 21 -2.05 10.69 5.79
CA PRO A 21 -1.86 9.65 6.81
C PRO A 21 -3.12 8.77 6.89
N ILE A 22 -3.07 7.58 6.30
CA ILE A 22 -4.18 6.63 6.21
C ILE A 22 -4.16 5.67 7.42
N PRO A 23 -5.30 5.43 8.09
CA PRO A 23 -5.36 4.54 9.25
C PRO A 23 -5.19 3.08 8.86
N THR A 24 -4.46 2.32 9.69
CA THR A 24 -4.36 0.87 9.57
C THR A 24 -4.89 0.20 10.83
N PRO A 25 -5.28 -1.08 10.78
CA PRO A 25 -5.63 -1.86 11.97
C PRO A 25 -4.38 -2.42 12.67
N PHE A 26 -3.19 -2.12 12.18
CA PHE A 26 -1.92 -2.68 12.64
C PHE A 26 -1.23 -1.82 13.68
N ALA A 27 -0.29 -2.42 14.44
CA ALA A 27 0.49 -1.72 15.46
C ALA A 27 1.37 -0.57 14.90
N VAL A 28 1.65 -0.57 13.59
CA VAL A 28 2.35 0.51 12.90
C VAL A 28 1.55 1.83 12.93
N GLY A 29 0.25 1.76 13.16
CA GLY A 29 -0.63 2.93 13.24
C GLY A 29 -1.07 3.43 11.88
N ARG A 30 -0.72 4.69 11.53
CA ARG A 30 -1.04 5.26 10.21
C ARG A 30 0.12 5.08 9.24
N VAL A 31 -0.19 4.71 8.00
CA VAL A 31 0.76 4.72 6.89
C VAL A 31 0.62 6.01 6.09
N ASN A 32 1.69 6.42 5.43
CA ASN A 32 1.67 7.62 4.60
C ASN A 32 1.44 7.24 3.14
N CYS A 33 0.33 7.73 2.59
CA CYS A 33 0.13 7.83 1.15
C CYS A 33 0.42 9.26 0.71
N TYR A 34 0.71 9.47 -0.57
CA TYR A 34 0.99 10.81 -1.08
C TYR A 34 0.19 11.07 -2.35
N LEU A 35 -0.53 12.18 -2.37
CA LEU A 35 -1.12 12.72 -3.59
C LEU A 35 -0.10 13.65 -4.25
N ILE A 36 0.13 13.48 -5.54
CA ILE A 36 0.93 14.38 -6.38
C ILE A 36 -0.04 15.06 -7.36
N GLU A 37 -0.27 16.35 -7.15
CA GLU A 37 -1.13 17.21 -8.00
C GLU A 37 -0.32 17.67 -9.21
N ASP A 38 -0.15 16.75 -10.18
CA ASP A 38 0.48 16.99 -11.48
C ASP A 38 -0.27 16.19 -12.56
N GLU A 39 0.14 16.24 -13.79
CA GLU A 39 -0.37 15.41 -14.89
C GLU A 39 0.58 14.24 -15.17
N PRO A 40 0.17 12.99 -14.88
CA PRO A 40 -1.13 12.53 -14.37
C PRO A 40 -1.33 12.78 -12.87
N LEU A 41 -2.60 12.97 -12.41
CA LEU A 41 -2.93 13.01 -10.99
C LEU A 41 -2.56 11.66 -10.35
N THR A 42 -1.57 11.68 -9.48
CA THR A 42 -0.91 10.45 -9.01
C THR A 42 -1.10 10.23 -7.51
N LEU A 43 -1.50 9.01 -7.14
CA LEU A 43 -1.49 8.55 -5.75
C LEU A 43 -0.33 7.57 -5.55
N VAL A 44 0.52 7.82 -4.55
CA VAL A 44 1.60 6.91 -4.14
C VAL A 44 1.16 6.17 -2.89
N ASP A 45 1.05 4.84 -2.99
CA ASP A 45 0.45 3.92 -2.02
C ASP A 45 -1.02 4.24 -1.70
N THR A 46 -1.74 3.28 -1.11
CA THR A 46 -3.20 3.38 -1.02
C THR A 46 -3.77 3.16 0.39
N GLY A 47 -3.00 2.55 1.27
CA GLY A 47 -3.52 2.05 2.54
C GLY A 47 -4.04 0.61 2.46
N PRO A 48 -4.46 0.02 3.59
CA PRO A 48 -5.00 -1.33 3.66
C PRO A 48 -6.41 -1.39 3.08
N ASN A 49 -6.83 -2.56 2.59
CA ASN A 49 -8.20 -2.83 2.14
C ASN A 49 -9.18 -2.79 3.32
N SER A 50 -9.65 -1.59 3.65
CA SER A 50 -10.66 -1.38 4.70
C SER A 50 -11.54 -0.18 4.40
N GLY A 51 -12.82 -0.26 4.81
CA GLY A 51 -13.75 0.86 4.68
C GLY A 51 -13.23 2.13 5.34
N LYS A 52 -12.60 2.01 6.52
CA LYS A 52 -12.03 3.17 7.23
C LYS A 52 -10.87 3.83 6.48
N ALA A 53 -10.02 3.05 5.81
CA ALA A 53 -8.94 3.58 4.98
C ALA A 53 -9.52 4.25 3.72
N LEU A 54 -10.50 3.62 3.07
CA LEU A 54 -11.17 4.19 1.90
C LEU A 54 -11.91 5.49 2.22
N ASP A 55 -12.64 5.55 3.35
CA ASP A 55 -13.34 6.75 3.79
C ASP A 55 -12.35 7.91 4.06
N GLU A 56 -11.24 7.63 4.77
CA GLU A 56 -10.21 8.65 5.03
C GLU A 56 -9.55 9.12 3.74
N LEU A 57 -9.18 8.20 2.83
CA LEU A 57 -8.57 8.55 1.54
C LEU A 57 -9.51 9.42 0.71
N THR A 58 -10.79 9.04 0.63
CA THR A 58 -11.83 9.80 -0.08
C THR A 58 -11.97 11.21 0.50
N ALA A 59 -12.01 11.34 1.84
CA ALA A 59 -12.09 12.63 2.50
C ALA A 59 -10.86 13.51 2.20
N ARG A 60 -9.64 12.93 2.22
CA ARG A 60 -8.41 13.66 1.91
C ARG A 60 -8.34 14.15 0.46
N LEU A 61 -8.79 13.32 -0.49
CA LEU A 61 -8.91 13.74 -1.88
C LEU A 61 -9.92 14.89 -2.03
N ALA A 62 -11.09 14.79 -1.38
CA ALA A 62 -12.11 15.82 -1.41
C ALA A 62 -11.64 17.15 -0.80
N GLU A 63 -10.82 17.13 0.27
CA GLU A 63 -10.18 18.33 0.83
C GLU A 63 -9.28 19.05 -0.19
N ARG A 64 -8.78 18.31 -1.19
CA ARG A 64 -7.96 18.83 -2.30
C ARG A 64 -8.79 19.15 -3.55
N GLY A 65 -10.10 18.90 -3.54
CA GLY A 65 -10.99 19.13 -4.68
C GLY A 65 -11.02 17.99 -5.69
N HIS A 66 -10.52 16.80 -5.31
CA HIS A 66 -10.50 15.61 -6.16
C HIS A 66 -11.45 14.53 -5.66
N ALA A 67 -11.92 13.69 -6.56
CA ALA A 67 -12.64 12.45 -6.29
C ALA A 67 -11.75 11.23 -6.58
N LEU A 68 -12.15 10.03 -6.13
CA LEU A 68 -11.46 8.79 -6.49
C LEU A 68 -11.36 8.62 -8.02
N ALA A 69 -12.41 9.02 -8.75
CA ALA A 69 -12.48 8.91 -10.21
C ALA A 69 -11.50 9.81 -10.96
N ASP A 70 -10.90 10.80 -10.29
CA ASP A 70 -9.94 11.73 -10.92
C ASP A 70 -8.51 11.18 -10.91
N LEU A 71 -8.26 10.08 -10.17
CA LEU A 71 -6.94 9.45 -10.17
C LEU A 71 -6.61 8.88 -11.54
N GLU A 72 -5.42 9.17 -12.06
CA GLU A 72 -4.94 8.71 -13.34
C GLU A 72 -3.78 7.70 -13.22
N LEU A 73 -2.99 7.80 -12.13
CA LEU A 73 -1.87 6.93 -11.84
C LEU A 73 -1.83 6.54 -10.36
N ILE A 74 -1.63 5.27 -10.09
CA ILE A 74 -1.34 4.75 -8.75
C ILE A 74 0.06 4.15 -8.76
N VAL A 75 0.95 4.61 -7.88
CA VAL A 75 2.30 4.07 -7.72
C VAL A 75 2.34 3.21 -6.46
N VAL A 76 2.62 1.91 -6.62
CA VAL A 76 2.81 0.99 -5.50
C VAL A 76 4.31 0.88 -5.21
N THR A 77 4.71 1.29 -4.01
CA THR A 77 6.12 1.28 -3.60
C THR A 77 6.63 -0.13 -3.30
N HIS A 78 5.80 -0.97 -2.66
CA HIS A 78 6.15 -2.35 -2.30
C HIS A 78 4.91 -3.18 -1.94
N GLN A 79 5.11 -4.48 -1.71
CA GLN A 79 4.05 -5.49 -1.58
C GLN A 79 3.32 -5.53 -0.23
N HIS A 80 3.62 -4.68 0.74
CA HIS A 80 2.95 -4.75 2.04
C HIS A 80 1.47 -4.33 1.94
N ILE A 81 0.62 -5.06 2.66
CA ILE A 81 -0.84 -4.95 2.62
C ILE A 81 -1.38 -3.56 2.98
N ASP A 82 -0.67 -2.82 3.81
CA ASP A 82 -0.98 -1.46 4.22
C ASP A 82 -0.57 -0.40 3.19
N HIS A 83 0.04 -0.80 2.07
CA HIS A 83 0.42 0.08 0.96
C HIS A 83 -0.35 -0.21 -0.33
N LEU A 84 -0.74 -1.46 -0.58
CA LEU A 84 -1.40 -1.87 -1.83
C LEU A 84 -2.89 -2.23 -1.67
N GLY A 85 -3.42 -2.25 -0.44
CA GLY A 85 -4.71 -2.87 -0.15
C GLY A 85 -5.91 -2.28 -0.87
N LEU A 86 -5.93 -0.98 -1.18
CA LEU A 86 -7.05 -0.35 -1.90
C LEU A 86 -6.85 -0.26 -3.42
N VAL A 87 -5.73 -0.76 -3.98
CA VAL A 87 -5.39 -0.57 -5.40
C VAL A 87 -6.53 -1.04 -6.32
N GLU A 88 -7.04 -2.26 -6.12
CA GLU A 88 -8.09 -2.83 -6.96
C GLU A 88 -9.37 -1.97 -6.94
N ILE A 89 -9.82 -1.56 -5.76
CA ILE A 89 -10.98 -0.69 -5.58
C ILE A 89 -10.76 0.66 -6.28
N LEU A 90 -9.59 1.25 -6.14
CA LEU A 90 -9.28 2.55 -6.74
C LEU A 90 -9.24 2.45 -8.27
N VAL A 91 -8.63 1.40 -8.82
CA VAL A 91 -8.61 1.15 -10.27
C VAL A 91 -10.01 0.95 -10.83
N GLU A 92 -10.88 0.19 -10.11
CA GLU A 92 -12.28 0.03 -10.53
C GLU A 92 -13.05 1.35 -10.59
N HIS A 93 -12.76 2.30 -9.70
CA HIS A 93 -13.43 3.60 -9.66
C HIS A 93 -12.87 4.62 -10.64
N SER A 94 -11.56 4.60 -10.88
CA SER A 94 -10.87 5.64 -11.65
C SER A 94 -10.45 5.20 -13.06
N GLY A 95 -10.17 3.91 -13.24
CA GLY A 95 -9.47 3.41 -14.43
C GLY A 95 -7.99 3.77 -14.46
N ALA A 96 -7.40 4.19 -13.34
CA ALA A 96 -6.00 4.61 -13.24
C ALA A 96 -5.04 3.52 -13.70
N GLU A 97 -3.94 3.93 -14.34
CA GLU A 97 -2.78 3.04 -14.54
C GLU A 97 -2.13 2.71 -13.19
N VAL A 98 -1.50 1.53 -13.11
CA VAL A 98 -0.75 1.12 -11.92
C VAL A 98 0.72 0.96 -12.25
N ALA A 99 1.55 1.75 -11.59
CA ALA A 99 3.00 1.67 -11.69
C ALA A 99 3.61 1.00 -10.46
N ALA A 100 4.56 0.12 -10.69
CA ALA A 100 5.42 -0.47 -9.65
C ALA A 100 6.74 -0.91 -10.29
N LEU A 101 7.73 -1.25 -9.45
CA LEU A 101 8.98 -1.82 -9.94
C LEU A 101 8.69 -3.09 -10.77
N GLY A 102 9.18 -3.13 -12.02
CA GLY A 102 8.91 -4.24 -12.95
C GLY A 102 9.30 -5.60 -12.39
N ALA A 103 10.39 -5.66 -11.61
CA ALA A 103 10.81 -6.89 -10.92
C ALA A 103 9.79 -7.41 -9.88
N ALA A 104 8.91 -6.55 -9.36
CA ALA A 104 7.86 -6.93 -8.40
C ALA A 104 6.52 -7.28 -9.08
N ALA A 105 6.35 -7.00 -10.36
CA ALA A 105 5.05 -7.08 -11.04
C ALA A 105 4.38 -8.47 -10.93
N ASN A 106 5.15 -9.54 -11.14
CA ASN A 106 4.63 -10.91 -11.05
C ASN A 106 4.19 -11.28 -9.62
N ARG A 107 4.95 -10.84 -8.60
CA ARG A 107 4.63 -11.05 -7.18
C ARG A 107 3.36 -10.31 -6.78
N LEU A 108 3.23 -9.07 -7.21
CA LEU A 108 2.05 -8.23 -6.95
C LEU A 108 0.79 -8.80 -7.61
N ALA A 109 0.91 -9.36 -8.82
CA ALA A 109 -0.20 -10.02 -9.51
C ALA A 109 -0.60 -11.36 -8.87
N ALA A 110 0.37 -12.09 -8.28
CA ALA A 110 0.16 -13.37 -7.61
C ALA A 110 0.17 -13.21 -6.07
N PHE A 111 -0.46 -12.16 -5.56
CA PHE A 111 -0.37 -11.74 -4.15
C PHE A 111 -0.61 -12.88 -3.14
N ASP A 112 -1.66 -13.69 -3.31
CA ASP A 112 -1.99 -14.77 -2.38
C ASP A 112 -0.97 -15.91 -2.42
N GLU A 113 -0.51 -16.28 -3.62
CA GLU A 113 0.50 -17.33 -3.82
C GLU A 113 1.86 -16.88 -3.29
N ASP A 114 2.24 -15.63 -3.51
CA ASP A 114 3.48 -15.05 -3.00
C ASP A 114 3.47 -14.99 -1.47
N ALA A 115 2.38 -14.54 -0.85
CA ALA A 115 2.20 -14.51 0.58
C ALA A 115 2.24 -15.92 1.21
N GLU A 116 1.71 -16.96 0.53
CA GLU A 116 1.80 -18.33 1.00
C GLU A 116 3.24 -18.84 0.97
N GLN A 117 4.01 -18.55 -0.09
CA GLN A 117 5.42 -18.90 -0.19
C GLN A 117 6.27 -18.20 0.88
N GLU A 118 6.00 -16.91 1.16
CA GLU A 118 6.66 -16.18 2.25
C GLU A 118 6.35 -16.79 3.62
N ASP A 119 5.11 -17.20 3.88
CA ASP A 119 4.72 -17.89 5.11
C ASP A 119 5.45 -19.24 5.26
N GLU A 120 5.56 -20.03 4.19
CA GLU A 120 6.27 -21.30 4.20
C GLU A 120 7.76 -21.11 4.49
N PHE A 121 8.39 -20.14 3.84
CA PHE A 121 9.78 -19.80 4.09
C PHE A 121 10.00 -19.31 5.52
N ALA A 122 9.12 -18.46 6.03
CA ALA A 122 9.19 -17.96 7.41
C ALA A 122 9.08 -19.10 8.43
N VAL A 123 8.17 -20.06 8.24
CA VAL A 123 8.03 -21.26 9.07
C VAL A 123 9.33 -22.06 9.07
N GLU A 124 9.91 -22.32 7.89
CA GLU A 124 11.18 -23.06 7.77
C GLU A 124 12.31 -22.36 8.54
N VAL A 125 12.45 -21.04 8.39
CA VAL A 125 13.45 -20.25 9.11
C VAL A 125 13.23 -20.30 10.61
N MET A 126 11.99 -20.13 11.08
CA MET A 126 11.66 -20.19 12.50
C MET A 126 11.99 -21.53 13.13
N LEU A 127 11.60 -22.63 12.49
CA LEU A 127 11.91 -24.01 12.96
C LEU A 127 13.42 -24.27 13.03
N ARG A 128 14.19 -23.86 12.03
CA ARG A 128 15.66 -23.95 12.02
C ARG A 128 16.32 -23.18 13.16
N ASN A 129 15.69 -22.11 13.64
CA ASN A 129 16.17 -21.30 14.75
C ASN A 129 15.57 -21.69 16.11
N GLY A 130 14.91 -22.85 16.21
CA GLY A 130 14.44 -23.43 17.44
C GLY A 130 13.11 -22.86 17.97
N ILE A 131 12.35 -22.17 17.15
CA ILE A 131 10.97 -21.78 17.47
C ILE A 131 10.10 -23.05 17.48
N PRO A 132 9.30 -23.31 18.53
CA PRO A 132 8.42 -24.48 18.58
C PRO A 132 7.39 -24.50 17.46
N GLU A 133 7.03 -25.70 16.98
CA GLU A 133 6.12 -25.89 15.86
C GLU A 133 4.72 -25.30 16.12
N ASP A 134 4.20 -25.45 17.33
CA ASP A 134 2.89 -24.86 17.71
C ASP A 134 2.89 -23.34 17.62
N VAL A 135 4.01 -22.68 17.93
CA VAL A 135 4.19 -21.25 17.76
C VAL A 135 4.22 -20.86 16.28
N THR A 136 4.95 -21.61 15.45
CA THR A 136 5.02 -21.31 14.00
C THR A 136 3.66 -21.49 13.32
N VAL A 137 2.89 -22.51 13.70
CA VAL A 137 1.51 -22.72 13.22
C VAL A 137 0.60 -21.54 13.62
N ALA A 138 0.70 -21.08 14.86
CA ALA A 138 -0.09 -19.93 15.33
C ALA A 138 0.26 -18.65 14.57
N LEU A 139 1.55 -18.36 14.37
CA LEU A 139 2.01 -17.18 13.62
C LEU A 139 1.57 -17.22 12.16
N ARG A 140 1.67 -18.38 11.49
CA ARG A 140 1.16 -18.55 10.12
C ARG A 140 -0.35 -18.32 10.04
N SER A 141 -1.13 -18.77 11.03
CA SER A 141 -2.57 -18.51 11.09
C SER A 141 -2.88 -17.02 11.21
N VAL A 142 -2.11 -16.29 12.02
CA VAL A 142 -2.23 -14.83 12.15
C VAL A 142 -1.88 -14.14 10.82
N SER A 143 -0.77 -14.50 10.18
CA SER A 143 -0.39 -13.97 8.85
C SER A 143 -1.51 -14.13 7.84
N ARG A 144 -2.05 -15.34 7.71
CA ARG A 144 -3.17 -15.63 6.79
C ARG A 144 -4.42 -14.77 7.09
N SER A 145 -4.70 -14.48 8.36
CA SER A 145 -5.85 -13.65 8.72
C SER A 145 -5.73 -12.19 8.24
N PHE A 146 -4.50 -11.74 7.95
CA PHE A 146 -4.25 -10.39 7.45
C PHE A 146 -4.30 -10.27 5.93
N ARG A 147 -4.30 -11.36 5.17
CA ARG A 147 -4.29 -11.32 3.71
C ARG A 147 -5.47 -10.53 3.11
N GLY A 148 -6.65 -10.60 3.73
CA GLY A 148 -7.81 -9.84 3.29
C GLY A 148 -7.67 -8.31 3.35
N TRP A 149 -6.58 -7.79 3.95
CA TRP A 149 -6.25 -6.37 3.95
C TRP A 149 -5.39 -5.96 2.76
N GLY A 150 -4.90 -6.93 1.97
CA GLY A 150 -4.18 -6.72 0.73
C GLY A 150 -5.09 -6.77 -0.49
N SER A 151 -4.50 -6.70 -1.66
CA SER A 151 -5.17 -6.75 -2.96
C SER A 151 -4.23 -7.34 -4.00
N HIS A 152 -4.77 -8.00 -5.01
CA HIS A 152 -4.04 -8.32 -6.24
C HIS A 152 -3.76 -7.03 -7.01
N VAL A 153 -2.55 -6.89 -7.54
CA VAL A 153 -2.15 -5.69 -8.26
C VAL A 153 -1.68 -6.03 -9.66
N THR A 154 -2.44 -5.62 -10.66
CA THR A 154 -1.99 -5.71 -12.05
C THR A 154 -1.19 -4.46 -12.41
N VAL A 155 0.12 -4.61 -12.55
CA VAL A 155 1.02 -3.53 -12.95
C VAL A 155 0.87 -3.27 -14.45
N THR A 156 0.33 -2.11 -14.82
CA THR A 156 0.14 -1.68 -16.22
C THR A 156 1.32 -0.85 -16.72
N ARG A 157 2.06 -0.22 -15.80
CA ARG A 157 3.21 0.65 -16.09
C ARG A 157 4.45 0.23 -15.27
N PRO A 158 5.20 -0.79 -15.72
CA PRO A 158 6.39 -1.24 -15.00
C PRO A 158 7.49 -0.17 -15.02
N LEU A 159 8.11 0.05 -13.85
CA LEU A 159 9.25 0.95 -13.67
C LEU A 159 10.56 0.13 -13.70
N GLU A 160 11.64 0.72 -14.25
CA GLU A 160 12.98 0.10 -14.31
C GLU A 160 13.84 0.47 -13.10
#